data_12394e31d97b019971460861602c7dce
#
_entry.id   12394e31d97b019971460861602c7dce
#
_cell.length_a   1.000
_cell.length_b   1.000
_cell.length_c   1.000
_cell.angle_alpha   90.00
_cell.angle_beta   90.00
_cell.angle_gamma   90.00
#
_symmetry.space_group_name_H-M   'P 1'
#
loop_
_entity.id
_entity.type
_entity.pdbx_description
1 polymer ?
#
loop_
_entity_poly.entity_id
_entity_poly.type
_entity_poly.pdbx_seq_one_letter_code
_entity_poly.pdbx_strand_id
1 'polypeptide(L)'
;APRPGVGPQDIAIALIGAVFKNGFVKNRVMEFAGPGVAGLSVEYRCGIDVMTTETTCLSSIWTTDDKVRDYLAMHGRADDYTELRHDKPACFDRCIRVDLSAIEPMMALPFHPSNAYPVAEVVRHADELFAAVEEEARKQFGKAGEGLKLRDKIHDGGVWVDQGIIAGCAGGSFENCCMAASILDGRSTGCGEFSLSVYPASEPQAIALVRNGAAAKLMAAGAVIKNAFCGPCFGAGDTPAHGALSIRHSTRNFPNREGSKPGNGQISAVALMDARSIAATAANGGRLTPATELDWDKLAVDTTYTFDAGIYQRRVYNGFGKADAAAELKRGPNIAD
;
A
#
# COMPACT_ATOMS: atom_id res chain seq x y z
N ALA A 1 8.01 -16.34 -9.92
CA ALA A 1 8.19 -14.93 -9.54
C ALA A 1 7.03 -14.10 -10.10
N PRO A 2 6.66 -12.98 -9.46
CA PRO A 2 5.74 -12.01 -10.05
C PRO A 2 6.27 -11.48 -11.39
N ARG A 3 5.36 -11.07 -12.29
CA ARG A 3 5.74 -10.39 -13.53
C ARG A 3 6.27 -8.98 -13.23
N PRO A 4 7.13 -8.41 -14.09
CA PRO A 4 7.48 -6.99 -14.00
C PRO A 4 6.20 -6.13 -13.97
N GLY A 5 6.17 -5.15 -13.08
CA GLY A 5 4.97 -4.29 -12.87
C GLY A 5 4.01 -4.79 -11.81
N VAL A 6 4.11 -6.02 -11.36
CA VAL A 6 3.29 -6.57 -10.27
C VAL A 6 4.02 -6.38 -8.93
N GLY A 7 3.35 -5.75 -7.99
CA GLY A 7 3.88 -5.44 -6.67
C GLY A 7 3.21 -6.22 -5.54
N PRO A 8 3.65 -6.00 -4.28
CA PRO A 8 3.10 -6.72 -3.13
C PRO A 8 1.61 -6.48 -2.91
N GLN A 9 1.13 -5.26 -3.17
CA GLN A 9 -0.27 -4.91 -3.02
C GLN A 9 -1.17 -5.68 -4.00
N ASP A 10 -0.69 -5.96 -5.22
CA ASP A 10 -1.45 -6.72 -6.21
C ASP A 10 -1.72 -8.13 -5.73
N ILE A 11 -0.69 -8.79 -5.18
CA ILE A 11 -0.83 -10.15 -4.61
C ILE A 11 -1.78 -10.13 -3.41
N ALA A 12 -1.63 -9.13 -2.53
CA ALA A 12 -2.48 -8.98 -1.35
C ALA A 12 -3.95 -8.78 -1.73
N ILE A 13 -4.26 -7.88 -2.68
CA ILE A 13 -5.61 -7.61 -3.14
C ILE A 13 -6.22 -8.86 -3.81
N ALA A 14 -5.45 -9.55 -4.67
CA ALA A 14 -5.91 -10.79 -5.29
C ALA A 14 -6.25 -11.86 -4.25
N LEU A 15 -5.39 -12.02 -3.22
CA LEU A 15 -5.63 -12.95 -2.12
C LEU A 15 -6.90 -12.57 -1.33
N ILE A 16 -7.05 -11.31 -0.93
CA ILE A 16 -8.22 -10.83 -0.18
C ILE A 16 -9.50 -11.05 -0.99
N GLY A 17 -9.49 -10.71 -2.28
CA GLY A 17 -10.62 -10.94 -3.18
C GLY A 17 -11.05 -12.41 -3.24
N ALA A 18 -10.08 -13.34 -3.23
CA ALA A 18 -10.34 -14.77 -3.30
C ALA A 18 -10.89 -15.37 -2.00
N VAL A 19 -10.49 -14.86 -0.81
CA VAL A 19 -10.72 -15.56 0.46
C VAL A 19 -11.67 -14.85 1.42
N PHE A 20 -11.92 -13.55 1.24
CA PHE A 20 -12.70 -12.77 2.20
C PHE A 20 -14.18 -13.14 2.20
N LYS A 21 -14.85 -13.07 1.04
CA LYS A 21 -16.31 -13.26 0.92
C LYS A 21 -16.79 -14.63 1.39
N ASN A 22 -15.98 -15.65 1.20
CA ASN A 22 -16.30 -17.03 1.60
C ASN A 22 -15.80 -17.39 3.01
N GLY A 23 -15.11 -16.48 3.69
CA GLY A 23 -14.54 -16.70 5.02
C GLY A 23 -13.48 -17.81 5.07
N PHE A 24 -12.79 -18.08 3.97
CA PHE A 24 -11.91 -19.24 3.85
C PHE A 24 -10.80 -19.29 4.89
N VAL A 25 -10.27 -18.10 5.26
CA VAL A 25 -9.19 -17.95 6.26
C VAL A 25 -9.65 -17.36 7.59
N LYS A 26 -10.95 -17.12 7.74
CA LYS A 26 -11.51 -16.51 8.95
C LYS A 26 -11.11 -17.31 10.19
N ASN A 27 -10.56 -16.61 11.19
CA ASN A 27 -10.10 -17.19 12.45
C ASN A 27 -9.04 -18.31 12.29
N ARG A 28 -8.20 -18.22 11.24
CA ARG A 28 -7.08 -19.13 11.01
C ARG A 28 -5.76 -18.38 10.92
N VAL A 29 -4.67 -19.07 11.17
CA VAL A 29 -3.31 -18.55 10.89
C VAL A 29 -2.98 -18.93 9.44
N MET A 30 -2.52 -17.96 8.66
CA MET A 30 -2.01 -18.19 7.30
C MET A 30 -0.51 -18.43 7.37
N GLU A 31 -0.04 -19.53 6.82
CA GLU A 31 1.37 -19.83 6.68
C GLU A 31 1.79 -19.69 5.22
N PHE A 32 2.70 -18.75 4.98
CA PHE A 32 3.25 -18.50 3.64
C PHE A 32 4.51 -19.32 3.42
N ALA A 33 4.43 -20.26 2.50
CA ALA A 33 5.49 -21.21 2.19
C ALA A 33 5.56 -21.51 0.69
N GLY A 34 6.56 -22.25 0.28
CA GLY A 34 6.74 -22.72 -1.09
C GLY A 34 7.80 -21.94 -1.88
N PRO A 35 8.11 -22.40 -3.11
CA PRO A 35 9.27 -21.92 -3.86
C PRO A 35 9.15 -20.45 -4.30
N GLY A 36 7.93 -19.92 -4.40
CA GLY A 36 7.69 -18.53 -4.74
C GLY A 36 8.19 -17.54 -3.69
N VAL A 37 8.18 -17.94 -2.40
CA VAL A 37 8.61 -17.10 -1.28
C VAL A 37 10.08 -16.70 -1.40
N ALA A 38 10.94 -17.63 -1.78
CA ALA A 38 12.38 -17.38 -1.92
C ALA A 38 12.72 -16.29 -2.96
N GLY A 39 11.83 -16.06 -3.93
CA GLY A 39 11.98 -15.00 -4.93
C GLY A 39 11.66 -13.59 -4.42
N LEU A 40 10.93 -13.47 -3.30
CA LEU A 40 10.43 -12.19 -2.77
C LEU A 40 11.44 -11.58 -1.78
N SER A 41 11.65 -10.27 -1.87
CA SER A 41 12.38 -9.52 -0.83
C SER A 41 11.60 -9.52 0.49
N VAL A 42 12.26 -9.18 1.60
CA VAL A 42 11.57 -9.06 2.90
C VAL A 42 10.54 -7.93 2.87
N GLU A 43 10.85 -6.78 2.26
CA GLU A 43 9.88 -5.68 2.13
C GLU A 43 8.67 -6.10 1.29
N TYR A 44 8.88 -6.89 0.24
CA TYR A 44 7.79 -7.41 -0.58
C TYR A 44 6.87 -8.35 0.23
N ARG A 45 7.45 -9.26 1.05
CA ARG A 45 6.69 -10.12 1.96
C ARG A 45 5.92 -9.30 2.99
N CYS A 46 6.55 -8.30 3.60
CA CYS A 46 5.90 -7.39 4.54
C CYS A 46 4.72 -6.63 3.89
N GLY A 47 4.87 -6.21 2.63
CA GLY A 47 3.81 -5.54 1.88
C GLY A 47 2.58 -6.42 1.63
N ILE A 48 2.78 -7.74 1.43
CA ILE A 48 1.67 -8.71 1.37
C ILE A 48 1.10 -8.93 2.78
N ASP A 49 1.99 -9.18 3.75
CA ASP A 49 1.63 -9.58 5.11
C ASP A 49 0.76 -8.56 5.82
N VAL A 50 1.10 -7.28 5.71
CA VAL A 50 0.36 -6.18 6.35
C VAL A 50 -1.12 -6.10 5.92
N MET A 51 -1.45 -6.66 4.76
CA MET A 51 -2.81 -6.72 4.22
C MET A 51 -3.59 -7.96 4.67
N THR A 52 -2.94 -8.95 5.28
CA THR A 52 -3.61 -10.20 5.69
C THR A 52 -4.69 -9.99 6.74
N THR A 53 -4.57 -8.94 7.57
CA THR A 53 -5.61 -8.55 8.54
C THR A 53 -6.96 -8.28 7.88
N GLU A 54 -6.98 -7.82 6.64
CA GLU A 54 -8.21 -7.55 5.89
C GLU A 54 -8.90 -8.82 5.36
N THR A 55 -8.30 -9.99 5.56
CA THR A 55 -8.91 -11.29 5.29
C THR A 55 -9.69 -11.86 6.47
N THR A 56 -9.65 -11.20 7.65
CA THR A 56 -10.17 -11.71 8.93
C THR A 56 -9.45 -12.96 9.48
N CYS A 57 -8.21 -13.22 9.02
CA CYS A 57 -7.36 -14.24 9.63
C CYS A 57 -6.92 -13.84 11.06
N LEU A 58 -6.49 -14.79 11.85
CA LEU A 58 -5.96 -14.52 13.22
C LEU A 58 -4.55 -13.95 13.16
N SER A 59 -3.73 -14.47 12.25
CA SER A 59 -2.34 -14.10 12.10
C SER A 59 -1.81 -14.62 10.77
N SER A 60 -0.60 -14.20 10.43
CA SER A 60 0.16 -14.70 9.30
C SER A 60 1.60 -14.98 9.72
N ILE A 61 2.23 -15.95 9.08
CA ILE A 61 3.59 -16.37 9.35
C ILE A 61 4.28 -16.76 8.05
N TRP A 62 5.55 -16.46 7.94
CA TRP A 62 6.35 -16.73 6.75
C TRP A 62 7.50 -17.68 7.06
N THR A 63 7.77 -18.61 6.17
CA THR A 63 9.04 -19.34 6.24
C THR A 63 10.20 -18.37 6.07
N THR A 64 11.26 -18.56 6.87
CA THR A 64 12.46 -17.72 6.80
C THR A 64 13.52 -18.33 5.89
N ASP A 65 14.40 -17.49 5.38
CA ASP A 65 15.50 -17.84 4.48
C ASP A 65 16.68 -16.87 4.61
N ASP A 66 17.66 -17.00 3.73
CA ASP A 66 18.85 -16.13 3.72
C ASP A 66 18.50 -14.66 3.57
N LYS A 67 17.44 -14.30 2.81
CA LYS A 67 17.01 -12.90 2.68
C LYS A 67 16.57 -12.31 4.02
N VAL A 68 15.87 -13.11 4.86
CA VAL A 68 15.48 -12.68 6.21
C VAL A 68 16.71 -12.52 7.10
N ARG A 69 17.68 -13.43 7.01
CA ARG A 69 18.94 -13.31 7.76
C ARG A 69 19.69 -12.04 7.36
N ASP A 70 19.84 -11.79 6.06
CA ASP A 70 20.54 -10.61 5.54
C ASP A 70 19.82 -9.31 5.93
N TYR A 71 18.50 -9.31 5.91
CA TYR A 71 17.69 -8.18 6.36
C TYR A 71 17.89 -7.88 7.84
N LEU A 72 17.89 -8.90 8.71
CA LEU A 72 18.20 -8.74 10.13
C LEU A 72 19.64 -8.27 10.35
N ALA A 73 20.60 -8.83 9.63
CA ALA A 73 22.02 -8.43 9.71
C ALA A 73 22.20 -6.95 9.33
N MET A 74 21.54 -6.48 8.27
CA MET A 74 21.56 -5.07 7.85
C MET A 74 21.03 -4.13 8.95
N HIS A 75 20.09 -4.61 9.78
CA HIS A 75 19.55 -3.86 10.91
C HIS A 75 20.36 -4.07 12.22
N GLY A 76 21.55 -4.69 12.16
CA GLY A 76 22.37 -4.98 13.33
C GLY A 76 21.80 -6.07 14.25
N ARG A 77 20.96 -6.96 13.70
CA ARG A 77 20.23 -8.00 14.42
C ARG A 77 20.51 -9.41 13.87
N ALA A 78 21.72 -9.67 13.41
CA ALA A 78 22.09 -10.96 12.82
C ALA A 78 21.83 -12.15 13.75
N ASP A 79 22.07 -11.95 15.05
CA ASP A 79 21.90 -12.99 16.08
C ASP A 79 20.44 -13.30 16.37
N ASP A 80 19.50 -12.47 15.92
CA ASP A 80 18.07 -12.71 16.11
C ASP A 80 17.47 -13.63 15.01
N TYR A 81 18.28 -14.02 14.04
CA TYR A 81 17.80 -14.91 12.98
C TYR A 81 17.53 -16.31 13.52
N THR A 82 16.33 -16.79 13.28
CA THR A 82 15.95 -18.19 13.54
C THR A 82 15.31 -18.75 12.27
N GLU A 83 15.76 -19.94 11.87
CA GLU A 83 15.13 -20.65 10.77
C GLU A 83 13.73 -21.10 11.19
N LEU A 84 12.72 -20.64 10.47
CA LEU A 84 11.33 -20.98 10.68
C LEU A 84 10.81 -21.75 9.48
N ARG A 85 10.44 -22.99 9.69
CA ARG A 85 9.84 -23.90 8.72
C ARG A 85 8.79 -24.78 9.39
N HIS A 86 7.85 -25.28 8.59
CA HIS A 86 6.95 -26.33 9.08
C HIS A 86 7.69 -27.66 9.23
N ASP A 87 7.25 -28.49 10.13
CA ASP A 87 7.76 -29.83 10.33
C ASP A 87 7.42 -30.76 9.15
N LYS A 88 8.13 -31.88 9.06
CA LYS A 88 7.82 -32.96 8.10
C LYS A 88 7.49 -34.25 8.86
N PRO A 89 6.22 -34.73 8.82
CA PRO A 89 5.06 -34.19 8.08
C PRO A 89 4.36 -33.04 8.83
N ALA A 90 3.81 -32.08 8.07
CA ALA A 90 2.92 -31.06 8.60
C ALA A 90 1.50 -31.27 8.08
N CYS A 91 0.49 -30.99 8.92
CA CYS A 91 -0.92 -31.04 8.56
C CYS A 91 -1.52 -29.66 8.59
N PHE A 92 -2.21 -29.27 7.54
CA PHE A 92 -2.88 -27.98 7.41
C PHE A 92 -4.38 -28.20 7.21
N ASP A 93 -5.20 -27.33 7.80
CA ASP A 93 -6.65 -27.40 7.61
C ASP A 93 -7.08 -27.16 6.16
N ARG A 94 -6.37 -26.27 5.48
CA ARG A 94 -6.67 -25.83 4.10
C ARG A 94 -5.42 -25.37 3.38
N CYS A 95 -5.50 -25.27 2.06
CA CYS A 95 -4.42 -24.77 1.22
C CYS A 95 -4.95 -23.74 0.23
N ILE A 96 -4.21 -22.65 0.07
CA ILE A 96 -4.40 -21.66 -0.98
C ILE A 96 -3.14 -21.73 -1.85
N ARG A 97 -3.31 -22.01 -3.13
CA ARG A 97 -2.21 -21.97 -4.09
C ARG A 97 -2.28 -20.68 -4.88
N VAL A 98 -1.22 -19.86 -4.78
CA VAL A 98 -1.09 -18.62 -5.54
C VAL A 98 0.02 -18.80 -6.58
N ASP A 99 -0.34 -18.69 -7.85
CA ASP A 99 0.64 -18.59 -8.93
C ASP A 99 1.04 -17.11 -9.09
N LEU A 100 2.21 -16.75 -8.58
CA LEU A 100 2.69 -15.37 -8.62
C LEU A 100 2.87 -14.84 -10.04
N SER A 101 3.10 -15.71 -11.02
CA SER A 101 3.27 -15.31 -12.43
C SER A 101 1.95 -15.00 -13.13
N ALA A 102 0.83 -15.45 -12.58
CA ALA A 102 -0.51 -15.22 -13.10
C ALA A 102 -1.17 -13.95 -12.52
N ILE A 103 -0.61 -13.39 -11.45
CA ILE A 103 -1.15 -12.16 -10.86
C ILE A 103 -0.94 -10.97 -11.83
N GLU A 104 -1.95 -10.15 -11.95
CA GLU A 104 -1.95 -8.89 -12.70
C GLU A 104 -1.94 -7.70 -11.75
N PRO A 105 -1.66 -6.47 -12.21
CA PRO A 105 -1.92 -5.28 -11.44
C PRO A 105 -3.38 -5.23 -11.00
N MET A 106 -3.60 -5.10 -9.70
CA MET A 106 -4.92 -5.17 -9.08
C MET A 106 -5.38 -3.82 -8.55
N MET A 107 -6.70 -3.63 -8.54
CA MET A 107 -7.35 -2.50 -7.89
C MET A 107 -8.46 -3.02 -6.99
N ALA A 108 -8.46 -2.60 -5.72
CA ALA A 108 -9.60 -2.83 -4.85
C ALA A 108 -10.47 -1.58 -4.84
N LEU A 109 -11.64 -1.68 -5.45
CA LEU A 109 -12.63 -0.60 -5.52
C LEU A 109 -13.23 -0.30 -4.14
N PRO A 110 -13.76 0.91 -3.90
CA PRO A 110 -14.44 1.24 -2.65
C PRO A 110 -15.60 0.25 -2.39
N PHE A 111 -15.93 -0.12 -1.19
CA PHE A 111 -15.51 0.38 0.13
C PHE A 111 -14.89 -0.74 0.97
N HIS A 112 -14.28 -1.74 0.35
CA HIS A 112 -13.61 -2.85 1.02
C HIS A 112 -12.50 -3.43 0.14
N PRO A 113 -11.34 -3.86 0.70
CA PRO A 113 -10.24 -4.43 -0.07
C PRO A 113 -10.60 -5.70 -0.87
N SER A 114 -11.69 -6.39 -0.50
CA SER A 114 -12.19 -7.57 -1.25
C SER A 114 -12.98 -7.23 -2.51
N ASN A 115 -13.26 -5.94 -2.76
CA ASN A 115 -13.86 -5.51 -4.03
C ASN A 115 -12.77 -5.40 -5.11
N ALA A 116 -12.14 -6.53 -5.41
CA ALA A 116 -10.87 -6.69 -6.09
C ALA A 116 -11.05 -7.08 -7.56
N TYR A 117 -10.38 -6.33 -8.45
CA TYR A 117 -10.38 -6.56 -9.90
C TYR A 117 -8.99 -6.27 -10.47
N PRO A 118 -8.58 -6.94 -11.56
CA PRO A 118 -7.46 -6.46 -12.36
C PRO A 118 -7.69 -5.01 -12.84
N VAL A 119 -6.66 -4.18 -12.83
CA VAL A 119 -6.76 -2.77 -13.29
C VAL A 119 -7.28 -2.70 -14.74
N ALA A 120 -6.81 -3.60 -15.60
CA ALA A 120 -7.28 -3.68 -16.98
C ALA A 120 -8.80 -3.99 -17.09
N GLU A 121 -9.33 -4.77 -16.14
CA GLU A 121 -10.77 -5.06 -16.07
C GLU A 121 -11.54 -3.84 -15.60
N VAL A 122 -11.02 -3.11 -14.59
CA VAL A 122 -11.63 -1.85 -14.14
C VAL A 122 -11.73 -0.86 -15.30
N VAL A 123 -10.67 -0.70 -16.09
CA VAL A 123 -10.69 0.22 -17.26
C VAL A 123 -11.71 -0.24 -18.30
N ARG A 124 -11.80 -1.54 -18.56
CA ARG A 124 -12.70 -2.11 -19.58
C ARG A 124 -14.17 -2.03 -19.19
N HIS A 125 -14.50 -2.23 -17.93
CA HIS A 125 -15.86 -2.31 -17.38
C HIS A 125 -16.16 -1.16 -16.41
N ALA A 126 -15.50 -0.02 -16.58
CA ALA A 126 -15.56 1.10 -15.63
C ALA A 126 -17.00 1.57 -15.35
N ASP A 127 -17.84 1.72 -16.39
CA ASP A 127 -19.20 2.21 -16.21
C ASP A 127 -20.03 1.31 -15.30
N GLU A 128 -19.98 -0.01 -15.51
CA GLU A 128 -20.70 -0.99 -14.71
C GLU A 128 -20.17 -1.04 -13.25
N LEU A 129 -18.84 -1.14 -13.11
CA LEU A 129 -18.20 -1.24 -11.80
C LEU A 129 -18.39 0.03 -10.97
N PHE A 130 -18.26 1.19 -11.58
CA PHE A 130 -18.46 2.47 -10.90
C PHE A 130 -19.94 2.71 -10.56
N ALA A 131 -20.88 2.30 -11.43
CA ALA A 131 -22.30 2.33 -11.10
C ALA A 131 -22.62 1.51 -9.84
N ALA A 132 -22.00 0.32 -9.70
CA ALA A 132 -22.17 -0.52 -8.53
C ALA A 132 -21.62 0.14 -7.25
N VAL A 133 -20.45 0.81 -7.34
CA VAL A 133 -19.87 1.56 -6.22
C VAL A 133 -20.73 2.76 -5.84
N GLU A 134 -21.24 3.52 -6.82
CA GLU A 134 -22.14 4.65 -6.57
C GLU A 134 -23.45 4.21 -5.90
N GLU A 135 -23.99 3.05 -6.30
CA GLU A 135 -25.16 2.47 -5.66
C GLU A 135 -24.89 2.06 -4.20
N GLU A 136 -23.72 1.45 -3.96
CA GLU A 136 -23.29 1.10 -2.61
C GLU A 136 -23.08 2.35 -1.75
N ALA A 137 -22.52 3.43 -2.32
CA ALA A 137 -22.40 4.72 -1.63
C ALA A 137 -23.77 5.29 -1.22
N ARG A 138 -24.78 5.22 -2.10
CA ARG A 138 -26.16 5.65 -1.76
C ARG A 138 -26.74 4.83 -0.62
N LYS A 139 -26.50 3.51 -0.61
CA LYS A 139 -26.98 2.64 0.49
C LYS A 139 -26.31 2.97 1.82
N GLN A 140 -25.00 3.20 1.82
CA GLN A 140 -24.23 3.43 3.04
C GLN A 140 -24.38 4.85 3.60
N PHE A 141 -24.47 5.87 2.74
CA PHE A 141 -24.41 7.28 3.13
C PHE A 141 -25.68 8.07 2.82
N GLY A 142 -26.72 7.43 2.27
CA GLY A 142 -27.96 8.10 1.90
C GLY A 142 -27.72 9.28 0.97
N LYS A 143 -28.27 10.47 1.31
CA LYS A 143 -28.17 11.68 0.49
C LYS A 143 -26.71 12.10 0.21
N ALA A 144 -25.80 11.93 1.16
CA ALA A 144 -24.38 12.26 0.91
C ALA A 144 -23.77 11.35 -0.17
N GLY A 145 -24.20 10.08 -0.25
CA GLY A 145 -23.77 9.12 -1.26
C GLY A 145 -24.14 9.51 -2.69
N GLU A 146 -25.20 10.32 -2.87
CA GLU A 146 -25.59 10.84 -4.20
C GLU A 146 -24.52 11.76 -4.80
N GLY A 147 -23.66 12.33 -3.96
CA GLY A 147 -22.54 13.19 -4.38
C GLY A 147 -21.35 12.44 -4.98
N LEU A 148 -21.30 11.11 -4.85
CA LEU A 148 -20.23 10.32 -5.48
C LEU A 148 -20.61 10.01 -6.93
N LYS A 149 -19.83 10.55 -7.88
CA LYS A 149 -20.04 10.48 -9.33
C LYS A 149 -18.83 9.87 -10.01
N LEU A 150 -18.53 8.61 -9.73
CA LEU A 150 -17.34 7.96 -10.26
C LEU A 150 -17.40 7.77 -11.80
N ARG A 151 -18.59 7.63 -12.36
CA ARG A 151 -18.74 7.53 -13.84
C ARG A 151 -18.33 8.82 -14.57
N ASP A 152 -18.37 9.98 -13.91
CA ASP A 152 -17.84 11.22 -14.47
C ASP A 152 -16.31 11.17 -14.66
N LYS A 153 -15.61 10.19 -14.05
CA LYS A 153 -14.18 9.93 -14.26
C LYS A 153 -13.89 9.13 -15.54
N ILE A 154 -14.92 8.74 -16.29
CA ILE A 154 -14.80 8.01 -17.56
C ILE A 154 -14.94 9.02 -18.70
N HIS A 155 -13.80 9.49 -19.21
CA HIS A 155 -13.79 10.44 -20.32
C HIS A 155 -12.49 10.30 -21.12
N ASP A 156 -12.43 10.90 -22.31
CA ASP A 156 -11.27 10.91 -23.20
C ASP A 156 -10.68 9.51 -23.48
N GLY A 157 -11.56 8.50 -23.54
CA GLY A 157 -11.17 7.13 -23.83
C GLY A 157 -10.39 6.45 -22.69
N GLY A 158 -10.56 6.90 -21.45
CA GLY A 158 -9.90 6.32 -20.28
C GLY A 158 -10.68 6.52 -18.98
N VAL A 159 -10.12 6.00 -17.91
CA VAL A 159 -10.55 6.24 -16.54
C VAL A 159 -9.54 7.18 -15.90
N TRP A 160 -10.02 8.22 -15.24
CA TRP A 160 -9.18 9.22 -14.60
C TRP A 160 -9.35 9.20 -13.09
N VAL A 161 -8.28 9.51 -12.38
CA VAL A 161 -8.26 9.62 -10.92
C VAL A 161 -7.69 10.96 -10.51
N ASP A 162 -8.08 11.43 -9.33
CA ASP A 162 -7.75 12.79 -8.89
C ASP A 162 -6.51 12.81 -7.99
N GLN A 163 -6.22 11.69 -7.31
CA GLN A 163 -5.15 11.64 -6.33
C GLN A 163 -4.49 10.27 -6.29
N GLY A 164 -3.17 10.26 -6.24
CA GLY A 164 -2.35 9.09 -5.94
C GLY A 164 -1.66 9.24 -4.59
N ILE A 165 -1.64 8.18 -3.77
CA ILE A 165 -0.93 8.17 -2.50
C ILE A 165 -0.15 6.86 -2.34
N ILE A 166 1.14 6.97 -2.05
CA ILE A 166 2.02 5.86 -1.66
C ILE A 166 2.37 6.07 -0.20
N ALA A 167 1.83 5.24 0.72
CA ALA A 167 1.88 5.61 2.14
C ALA A 167 2.12 4.45 3.10
N GLY A 168 2.86 4.77 4.14
CA GLY A 168 2.95 4.02 5.38
C GLY A 168 3.56 2.62 5.24
N CYS A 169 3.14 1.72 6.13
CA CYS A 169 3.72 0.37 6.25
C CYS A 169 3.49 -0.51 5.01
N ALA A 170 2.41 -0.30 4.25
CA ALA A 170 2.15 -1.05 3.02
C ALA A 170 2.86 -0.43 1.82
N GLY A 171 2.60 0.86 1.55
CA GLY A 171 3.05 1.52 0.32
C GLY A 171 4.40 2.22 0.43
N GLY A 172 4.71 2.79 1.60
CA GLY A 172 5.88 3.64 1.79
C GLY A 172 7.20 2.91 2.03
N SER A 173 7.29 1.60 1.80
CA SER A 173 8.55 0.86 1.90
C SER A 173 9.61 1.45 0.97
N PHE A 174 10.88 1.26 1.34
CA PHE A 174 11.99 1.79 0.55
C PHE A 174 11.95 1.27 -0.89
N GLU A 175 11.73 -0.03 -1.06
CA GLU A 175 11.63 -0.67 -2.38
C GLU A 175 10.48 -0.09 -3.21
N ASN A 176 9.28 0.08 -2.65
CA ASN A 176 8.14 0.66 -3.37
C ASN A 176 8.39 2.11 -3.79
N CYS A 177 8.98 2.91 -2.90
CA CYS A 177 9.32 4.30 -3.22
C CYS A 177 10.40 4.40 -4.32
N CYS A 178 11.42 3.53 -4.30
CA CYS A 178 12.44 3.45 -5.35
C CYS A 178 11.85 3.00 -6.69
N MET A 179 10.93 2.04 -6.70
CA MET A 179 10.20 1.62 -7.90
C MET A 179 9.38 2.76 -8.50
N ALA A 180 8.62 3.48 -7.66
CA ALA A 180 7.86 4.65 -8.10
C ALA A 180 8.77 5.76 -8.64
N ALA A 181 9.91 6.01 -7.98
CA ALA A 181 10.89 6.99 -8.43
C ALA A 181 11.50 6.63 -9.79
N SER A 182 11.78 5.34 -10.03
CA SER A 182 12.32 4.87 -11.31
C SER A 182 11.31 4.98 -12.44
N ILE A 183 10.03 4.72 -12.16
CA ILE A 183 8.94 4.89 -13.14
C ILE A 183 8.77 6.37 -13.50
N LEU A 184 8.91 7.26 -12.53
CA LEU A 184 8.69 8.71 -12.71
C LEU A 184 9.94 9.47 -13.13
N ASP A 185 11.11 8.82 -13.20
CA ASP A 185 12.36 9.47 -13.60
C ASP A 185 12.25 10.05 -15.02
N GLY A 186 12.49 11.35 -15.14
CA GLY A 186 12.35 12.09 -16.40
C GLY A 186 10.92 12.28 -16.90
N ARG A 187 9.91 11.93 -16.07
CA ARG A 187 8.48 12.10 -16.38
C ARG A 187 7.85 13.20 -15.51
N SER A 188 6.59 13.49 -15.74
CA SER A 188 5.80 14.47 -14.99
C SER A 188 4.44 13.90 -14.61
N THR A 189 3.93 14.26 -13.43
CA THR A 189 2.54 14.01 -13.04
C THR A 189 1.53 14.92 -13.78
N GLY A 190 2.00 15.75 -14.67
CA GLY A 190 1.18 16.69 -15.44
C GLY A 190 0.99 18.03 -14.73
N CYS A 191 0.24 18.92 -15.37
CA CYS A 191 -0.15 20.24 -14.87
C CYS A 191 -1.65 20.36 -14.58
N GLY A 192 -2.37 19.23 -14.58
CA GLY A 192 -3.79 19.14 -14.27
C GLY A 192 -4.06 19.05 -12.76
N GLU A 193 -5.24 18.58 -12.43
CA GLU A 193 -5.71 18.47 -11.03
C GLU A 193 -5.15 17.24 -10.28
N PHE A 194 -4.55 16.29 -11.00
CA PHE A 194 -3.99 15.08 -10.36
C PHE A 194 -2.84 15.44 -9.41
N SER A 195 -2.86 14.86 -8.23
CA SER A 195 -1.81 15.04 -7.22
C SER A 195 -1.23 13.69 -6.78
N LEU A 196 0.08 13.66 -6.48
CA LEU A 196 0.77 12.50 -5.94
C LEU A 196 1.46 12.86 -4.63
N SER A 197 1.16 12.13 -3.55
CA SER A 197 1.86 12.22 -2.27
C SER A 197 2.55 10.90 -1.92
N VAL A 198 3.78 11.00 -1.38
CA VAL A 198 4.57 9.84 -0.94
C VAL A 198 4.93 10.01 0.53
N TYR A 199 4.59 9.03 1.34
CA TYR A 199 4.88 8.94 2.77
C TYR A 199 5.78 7.73 3.03
N PRO A 200 7.09 7.89 3.18
CA PRO A 200 7.99 6.80 3.51
C PRO A 200 7.56 6.07 4.80
N ALA A 201 7.84 4.78 4.90
CA ALA A 201 7.39 3.98 6.04
C ALA A 201 8.11 4.35 7.35
N SER A 202 9.31 4.93 7.28
CA SER A 202 10.08 5.35 8.44
C SER A 202 11.07 6.47 8.11
N GLU A 203 11.53 7.18 9.13
CA GLU A 203 12.56 8.21 8.96
C GLU A 203 13.88 7.67 8.38
N PRO A 204 14.42 6.51 8.80
CA PRO A 204 15.61 5.94 8.15
C PRO A 204 15.40 5.71 6.64
N GLN A 205 14.23 5.21 6.24
CA GLN A 205 13.89 5.02 4.82
C GLN A 205 13.76 6.35 4.10
N ALA A 206 13.12 7.36 4.71
CA ALA A 206 13.02 8.70 4.13
C ALA A 206 14.40 9.32 3.85
N ILE A 207 15.32 9.22 4.79
CA ILE A 207 16.70 9.70 4.60
C ILE A 207 17.46 8.88 3.53
N ALA A 208 17.22 7.56 3.48
CA ALA A 208 17.82 6.72 2.45
C ALA A 208 17.34 7.11 1.04
N LEU A 209 16.04 7.44 0.87
CA LEU A 209 15.49 7.93 -0.39
C LEU A 209 16.09 9.29 -0.82
N VAL A 210 16.44 10.13 0.14
CA VAL A 210 17.17 11.38 -0.16
C VAL A 210 18.60 11.07 -0.60
N ARG A 211 19.28 10.17 0.10
CA ARG A 211 20.69 9.81 -0.17
C ARG A 211 20.89 9.11 -1.52
N ASN A 212 19.97 8.25 -1.93
CA ASN A 212 20.06 7.55 -3.22
C ASN A 212 19.44 8.34 -4.40
N GLY A 213 18.88 9.52 -4.13
CA GLY A 213 18.28 10.40 -5.15
C GLY A 213 16.85 10.06 -5.56
N ALA A 214 16.23 9.01 -5.03
CA ALA A 214 14.85 8.63 -5.35
C ALA A 214 13.86 9.73 -4.97
N ALA A 215 14.05 10.38 -3.80
CA ALA A 215 13.23 11.51 -3.39
C ALA A 215 13.32 12.68 -4.39
N ALA A 216 14.51 12.98 -4.90
CA ALA A 216 14.70 14.04 -5.90
C ALA A 216 13.97 13.73 -7.22
N LYS A 217 14.01 12.47 -7.70
CA LYS A 217 13.29 12.03 -8.89
C LYS A 217 11.77 12.19 -8.73
N LEU A 218 11.23 11.74 -7.60
CA LEU A 218 9.80 11.90 -7.27
C LEU A 218 9.39 13.37 -7.24
N MET A 219 10.15 14.24 -6.56
CA MET A 219 9.89 15.66 -6.48
C MET A 219 9.99 16.34 -7.84
N ALA A 220 10.98 16.01 -8.65
CA ALA A 220 11.14 16.53 -10.00
C ALA A 220 9.96 16.16 -10.91
N ALA A 221 9.34 14.99 -10.71
CA ALA A 221 8.15 14.57 -11.42
C ALA A 221 6.87 15.31 -10.95
N GLY A 222 6.88 15.99 -9.81
CA GLY A 222 5.74 16.70 -9.24
C GLY A 222 5.11 16.03 -8.01
N ALA A 223 5.70 14.95 -7.48
CA ALA A 223 5.23 14.32 -6.26
C ALA A 223 5.61 15.14 -5.01
N VAL A 224 4.75 15.12 -4.00
CA VAL A 224 5.01 15.73 -2.70
C VAL A 224 5.50 14.66 -1.72
N ILE A 225 6.73 14.80 -1.24
CA ILE A 225 7.29 13.93 -0.21
C ILE A 225 6.86 14.45 1.16
N LYS A 226 6.23 13.59 1.94
CA LYS A 226 5.77 13.85 3.30
C LYS A 226 6.66 13.15 4.32
N ASN A 227 6.56 13.54 5.59
CA ASN A 227 7.19 12.80 6.68
C ASN A 227 6.59 11.40 6.83
N ALA A 228 7.35 10.47 7.41
CA ALA A 228 6.86 9.14 7.76
C ALA A 228 5.64 9.25 8.70
N PHE A 229 4.47 8.99 8.19
CA PHE A 229 3.20 9.15 8.91
C PHE A 229 2.10 8.28 8.30
N CYS A 230 1.30 7.66 9.14
CA CYS A 230 0.20 6.78 8.72
C CYS A 230 -1.11 7.53 8.41
N GLY A 231 -1.07 8.86 8.33
CA GLY A 231 -2.23 9.74 8.21
C GLY A 231 -3.24 9.37 7.11
N PRO A 232 -2.80 9.14 5.87
CA PRO A 232 -3.73 8.79 4.78
C PRO A 232 -4.54 7.52 5.02
N CYS A 233 -4.06 6.57 5.85
CA CYS A 233 -4.76 5.33 6.14
C CYS A 233 -5.97 5.50 7.08
N PHE A 234 -6.06 6.64 7.80
CA PHE A 234 -7.14 6.91 8.76
C PHE A 234 -7.71 8.33 8.66
N GLY A 235 -7.48 9.02 7.55
CA GLY A 235 -8.07 10.32 7.27
C GLY A 235 -7.43 11.53 7.95
N ALA A 236 -6.18 11.40 8.40
CA ALA A 236 -5.42 12.51 8.98
C ALA A 236 -4.35 13.02 7.99
N GLY A 237 -4.77 13.62 6.94
CA GLY A 237 -3.93 14.19 5.89
C GLY A 237 -4.26 13.66 4.50
N ASP A 238 -4.05 14.49 3.50
CA ASP A 238 -4.36 14.22 2.09
C ASP A 238 -5.79 13.67 1.88
N THR A 239 -6.76 14.28 2.60
CA THR A 239 -8.17 14.01 2.36
C THR A 239 -8.52 14.41 0.94
N PRO A 240 -9.12 13.51 0.13
CA PRO A 240 -9.49 13.85 -1.22
C PRO A 240 -10.55 14.95 -1.28
N ALA A 241 -10.61 15.67 -2.38
CA ALA A 241 -11.70 16.62 -2.64
C ALA A 241 -13.07 15.92 -2.68
N HIS A 242 -14.14 16.71 -2.54
CA HIS A 242 -15.50 16.20 -2.70
C HIS A 242 -15.69 15.58 -4.10
N GLY A 243 -16.23 14.37 -4.15
CA GLY A 243 -16.44 13.61 -5.38
C GLY A 243 -15.17 13.00 -5.99
N ALA A 244 -14.01 13.16 -5.36
CA ALA A 244 -12.75 12.66 -5.90
C ALA A 244 -12.60 11.14 -5.74
N LEU A 245 -11.88 10.54 -6.69
CA LEU A 245 -11.34 9.18 -6.64
C LEU A 245 -9.85 9.23 -6.35
N SER A 246 -9.46 8.70 -5.19
CA SER A 246 -8.07 8.56 -4.75
C SER A 246 -7.61 7.12 -4.91
N ILE A 247 -6.46 6.89 -5.55
CA ILE A 247 -5.82 5.57 -5.60
C ILE A 247 -4.68 5.53 -4.58
N ARG A 248 -4.65 4.50 -3.74
CA ARG A 248 -3.70 4.43 -2.62
C ARG A 248 -3.01 3.08 -2.49
N HIS A 249 -1.71 3.10 -2.33
CA HIS A 249 -1.00 2.00 -1.73
C HIS A 249 -1.02 2.17 -0.23
N SER A 250 -2.06 1.69 0.39
CA SER A 250 -2.32 1.68 1.83
C SER A 250 -3.14 0.44 2.17
N THR A 251 -3.46 0.21 3.45
CA THR A 251 -4.11 -1.05 3.86
C THR A 251 -5.62 -1.05 3.72
N ARG A 252 -6.28 0.13 3.71
CA ARG A 252 -7.74 0.21 3.89
C ARG A 252 -8.38 1.24 2.99
N ASN A 253 -9.54 0.89 2.46
CA ASN A 253 -10.43 1.76 1.70
C ASN A 253 -11.87 1.72 2.23
N PHE A 254 -12.04 1.42 3.53
CA PHE A 254 -13.33 1.44 4.19
C PHE A 254 -13.97 2.82 4.16
N PRO A 255 -15.31 2.90 4.29
CA PRO A 255 -16.05 4.16 4.29
C PRO A 255 -15.46 5.19 5.26
N ASN A 256 -15.26 6.42 4.79
CA ASN A 256 -14.78 7.58 5.54
C ASN A 256 -13.36 7.45 6.15
N ARG A 257 -12.61 6.40 5.81
CA ARG A 257 -11.22 6.25 6.25
C ARG A 257 -10.27 7.24 5.57
N GLU A 258 -10.69 7.84 4.47
CA GLU A 258 -9.96 8.88 3.74
C GLU A 258 -10.09 10.28 4.35
N GLY A 259 -10.99 10.46 5.33
CA GLY A 259 -11.18 11.71 6.06
C GLY A 259 -12.36 12.56 5.60
N SER A 260 -13.13 12.15 4.58
CA SER A 260 -14.36 12.85 4.21
C SER A 260 -15.39 12.79 5.33
N LYS A 261 -16.29 13.79 5.36
CA LYS A 261 -17.31 13.96 6.39
C LYS A 261 -18.71 13.99 5.77
N PRO A 262 -19.33 12.82 5.51
CA PRO A 262 -20.63 12.73 4.86
C PRO A 262 -21.74 13.50 5.59
N GLY A 263 -21.67 13.58 6.93
CA GLY A 263 -22.59 14.42 7.72
C GLY A 263 -22.56 15.91 7.35
N ASN A 264 -21.46 16.38 6.74
CA ASN A 264 -21.31 17.74 6.21
C ASN A 264 -21.51 17.79 4.67
N GLY A 265 -22.07 16.73 4.07
CA GLY A 265 -22.27 16.62 2.62
C GLY A 265 -20.99 16.35 1.81
N GLN A 266 -19.88 16.02 2.46
CA GLN A 266 -18.62 15.72 1.81
C GLN A 266 -18.47 14.21 1.62
N ILE A 267 -18.18 13.75 0.40
CA ILE A 267 -17.91 12.35 0.09
C ILE A 267 -16.74 12.26 -0.90
N SER A 268 -15.93 11.24 -0.75
CA SER A 268 -14.89 10.86 -1.71
C SER A 268 -14.75 9.34 -1.70
N ALA A 269 -13.97 8.80 -2.62
CA ALA A 269 -13.75 7.37 -2.75
C ALA A 269 -12.26 7.05 -2.76
N VAL A 270 -11.91 5.95 -2.10
CA VAL A 270 -10.55 5.40 -2.13
C VAL A 270 -10.58 4.03 -2.77
N ALA A 271 -9.73 3.81 -3.76
CA ALA A 271 -9.38 2.50 -4.26
C ALA A 271 -7.95 2.16 -3.87
N LEU A 272 -7.68 0.89 -3.57
CA LEU A 272 -6.31 0.43 -3.27
C LEU A 272 -5.64 -0.05 -4.55
N MET A 273 -4.36 0.28 -4.69
CA MET A 273 -3.56 -0.10 -5.86
C MET A 273 -2.07 -0.08 -5.51
N ASP A 274 -1.26 -0.92 -6.15
CA ASP A 274 0.18 -0.97 -5.92
C ASP A 274 0.90 0.33 -6.35
N ALA A 275 1.98 0.68 -5.65
CA ALA A 275 2.78 1.87 -5.89
C ALA A 275 3.31 1.96 -7.33
N ARG A 276 3.58 0.83 -7.98
CA ARG A 276 4.03 0.76 -9.38
C ARG A 276 2.95 1.26 -10.34
N SER A 277 1.71 0.79 -10.15
CA SER A 277 0.57 1.22 -10.96
C SER A 277 0.11 2.63 -10.61
N ILE A 278 0.26 3.07 -9.34
CA ILE A 278 0.06 4.48 -8.96
C ILE A 278 1.06 5.38 -9.69
N ALA A 279 2.35 5.00 -9.73
CA ALA A 279 3.36 5.76 -10.44
C ALA A 279 3.15 5.77 -11.96
N ALA A 280 2.72 4.65 -12.56
CA ALA A 280 2.34 4.58 -13.97
C ALA A 280 1.15 5.51 -14.31
N THR A 281 0.15 5.51 -13.43
CA THR A 281 -1.01 6.41 -13.52
C THR A 281 -0.58 7.88 -13.39
N ALA A 282 0.30 8.17 -12.44
CA ALA A 282 0.86 9.51 -12.24
C ALA A 282 1.66 9.99 -13.46
N ALA A 283 2.48 9.11 -14.06
CA ALA A 283 3.24 9.42 -15.29
C ALA A 283 2.33 9.74 -16.50
N ASN A 284 1.07 9.34 -16.45
CA ASN A 284 0.03 9.63 -17.44
C ASN A 284 -0.97 10.70 -16.95
N GLY A 285 -0.56 11.57 -16.01
CA GLY A 285 -1.34 12.72 -15.56
C GLY A 285 -2.65 12.38 -14.83
N GLY A 286 -2.75 11.16 -14.26
CA GLY A 286 -3.94 10.67 -13.57
C GLY A 286 -4.81 9.71 -14.40
N ARG A 287 -4.44 9.40 -15.63
CA ARG A 287 -5.11 8.36 -16.42
C ARG A 287 -4.73 6.98 -15.86
N LEU A 288 -5.73 6.23 -15.40
CA LEU A 288 -5.54 4.91 -14.78
C LEU A 288 -4.78 3.96 -15.71
N THR A 289 -3.60 3.52 -15.27
CA THR A 289 -2.65 2.75 -16.08
C THR A 289 -2.04 1.63 -15.23
N PRO A 290 -2.18 0.35 -15.63
CA PRO A 290 -1.49 -0.75 -14.98
C PRO A 290 0.01 -0.70 -15.27
N ALA A 291 0.84 -0.98 -14.27
CA ALA A 291 2.30 -0.90 -14.42
C ALA A 291 2.89 -1.94 -15.39
N THR A 292 2.14 -2.97 -15.77
CA THR A 292 2.55 -3.94 -16.79
C THR A 292 2.58 -3.36 -18.22
N GLU A 293 2.01 -2.16 -18.45
CA GLU A 293 2.12 -1.45 -19.73
C GLU A 293 3.45 -0.70 -19.89
N LEU A 294 4.27 -0.63 -18.83
CA LEU A 294 5.57 0.02 -18.87
C LEU A 294 6.64 -0.87 -19.50
N ASP A 295 7.61 -0.23 -20.15
CA ASP A 295 8.82 -0.88 -20.66
C ASP A 295 9.83 -1.05 -19.50
N TRP A 296 9.74 -2.17 -18.80
CA TRP A 296 10.55 -2.46 -17.61
C TRP A 296 12.05 -2.61 -17.93
N ASP A 297 12.40 -2.97 -19.14
CA ASP A 297 13.81 -3.12 -19.55
C ASP A 297 14.54 -1.77 -19.62
N LYS A 298 13.79 -0.68 -19.68
CA LYS A 298 14.33 0.70 -19.69
C LYS A 298 14.40 1.34 -18.31
N LEU A 299 13.88 0.69 -17.27
CA LEU A 299 13.84 1.27 -15.94
C LEU A 299 15.11 0.88 -15.15
N ALA A 300 15.87 1.88 -14.75
CA ALA A 300 16.98 1.69 -13.83
C ALA A 300 16.48 1.79 -12.39
N VAL A 301 16.36 0.65 -11.72
CA VAL A 301 15.86 0.57 -10.34
C VAL A 301 17.01 0.23 -9.41
N ASP A 302 17.26 1.10 -8.42
CA ASP A 302 18.16 0.83 -7.31
C ASP A 302 17.36 0.77 -5.99
N THR A 303 17.31 -0.43 -5.42
CA THR A 303 16.67 -0.72 -4.14
C THR A 303 17.68 -1.07 -3.05
N THR A 304 18.94 -0.69 -3.24
CA THR A 304 20.00 -0.92 -2.24
C THR A 304 19.75 -0.06 -1.02
N TYR A 305 19.38 -0.70 0.08
CA TYR A 305 19.07 -0.05 1.34
C TYR A 305 20.19 -0.25 2.37
N THR A 306 20.47 0.81 3.12
CA THR A 306 21.36 0.76 4.29
C THR A 306 20.66 1.41 5.47
N PHE A 307 20.49 0.65 6.55
CA PHE A 307 19.86 1.13 7.77
C PHE A 307 20.81 2.02 8.58
N ASP A 308 20.36 3.22 8.94
CA ASP A 308 21.08 4.17 9.80
C ASP A 308 20.41 4.24 11.19
N ALA A 309 20.86 3.41 12.12
CA ALA A 309 20.40 3.40 13.51
C ALA A 309 20.60 4.76 14.23
N GLY A 310 21.59 5.55 13.82
CA GLY A 310 21.89 6.86 14.39
C GLY A 310 20.74 7.86 14.29
N ILE A 311 19.81 7.65 13.33
CA ILE A 311 18.61 8.49 13.20
C ILE A 311 17.71 8.31 14.43
N TYR A 312 17.46 7.09 14.86
CA TYR A 312 16.67 6.82 16.06
C TYR A 312 17.41 7.22 17.34
N GLN A 313 18.71 6.95 17.43
CA GLN A 313 19.53 7.33 18.59
C GLN A 313 19.47 8.84 18.90
N ARG A 314 19.35 9.67 17.86
CA ARG A 314 19.26 11.15 18.00
C ARG A 314 17.85 11.66 18.29
N ARG A 315 16.80 10.92 17.94
CA ARG A 315 15.41 11.41 17.93
C ARG A 315 14.47 10.69 18.86
N VAL A 316 14.81 9.50 19.31
CA VAL A 316 13.97 8.67 20.17
C VAL A 316 14.62 8.53 21.53
N TYR A 317 13.85 8.81 22.59
CA TYR A 317 14.31 8.56 23.96
C TYR A 317 14.54 7.06 24.18
N ASN A 318 15.77 6.71 24.55
CA ASN A 318 16.09 5.33 24.92
C ASN A 318 15.84 5.16 26.43
N GLY A 319 14.67 4.61 26.77
CA GLY A 319 14.26 4.29 28.13
C GLY A 319 14.64 2.89 28.61
N PHE A 320 15.34 2.10 27.80
CA PHE A 320 15.72 0.74 28.18
C PHE A 320 16.63 0.75 29.42
N GLY A 321 16.29 -0.03 30.44
CA GLY A 321 16.99 -0.04 31.73
C GLY A 321 16.80 1.19 32.61
N LYS A 322 15.94 2.14 32.23
CA LYS A 322 15.65 3.39 32.95
C LYS A 322 14.22 3.43 33.49
N ALA A 323 13.66 2.26 33.80
CA ALA A 323 12.32 2.19 34.41
C ALA A 323 12.33 2.92 35.77
N ASP A 324 11.38 3.83 35.95
CA ASP A 324 11.14 4.54 37.21
C ASP A 324 9.66 4.43 37.56
N ALA A 325 9.38 3.60 38.58
CA ALA A 325 8.00 3.38 39.05
C ALA A 325 7.41 4.62 39.76
N ALA A 326 8.26 5.58 40.17
CA ALA A 326 7.84 6.83 40.79
C ALA A 326 7.64 7.97 39.79
N ALA A 327 7.93 7.75 38.49
CA ALA A 327 7.77 8.78 37.48
C ALA A 327 6.30 9.24 37.37
N GLU A 328 6.08 10.53 37.53
CA GLU A 328 4.77 11.13 37.32
C GLU A 328 4.40 11.12 35.86
N LEU A 329 3.24 10.53 35.52
CA LEU A 329 2.71 10.52 34.17
C LEU A 329 2.06 11.86 33.86
N LYS A 330 2.61 12.59 32.89
CA LYS A 330 2.00 13.81 32.37
C LYS A 330 1.13 13.47 31.17
N ARG A 331 -0.12 13.92 31.20
CA ARG A 331 -1.03 13.76 30.04
C ARG A 331 -0.57 14.69 28.90
N GLY A 332 -0.65 14.16 27.70
CA GLY A 332 -0.46 15.00 26.49
C GLY A 332 -1.60 16.01 26.32
N PRO A 333 -1.37 17.08 25.56
CA PRO A 333 -2.33 18.18 25.41
C PRO A 333 -3.66 17.77 24.75
N ASN A 334 -3.71 16.61 24.11
CA ASN A 334 -4.89 16.10 23.42
C ASN A 334 -5.63 14.99 24.20
N ILE A 335 -5.23 14.72 25.44
CA ILE A 335 -5.86 13.71 26.28
C ILE A 335 -6.82 14.45 27.22
N ALA A 336 -8.11 14.27 26.99
CA ALA A 336 -9.15 14.74 27.89
C ALA A 336 -9.37 13.75 29.04
N ASP A 337 -9.97 14.26 30.14
CA ASP A 337 -10.38 13.42 31.28
C ASP A 337 -11.57 12.54 30.93
#